data_fee7222aad5da06b257bf5c54563ee56
#
_entry.id   fee7222aad5da06b257bf5c54563ee56
#
_cell.length_a   1.000
_cell.length_b   1.000
_cell.length_c   1.000
_cell.angle_alpha   90.00
_cell.angle_beta   90.00
_cell.angle_gamma   90.00
#
_symmetry.space_group_name_H-M   'P 1'
#
loop_
_entity.id
_entity.type
_entity.pdbx_description
1 polymer ?
#
loop_
_entity_poly.entity_id
_entity_poly.type
_entity_poly.pdbx_seq_one_letter_code
_entity_poly.pdbx_strand_id
1 'polypeptide(L)'
;VVMYRSNRARKKANQALAEKNQEIEKKSEQLQEAFNKIEDQNIKITQSITYAQEIQKALFPPKKNLRKYIPESFIFFQPVDLVSGDFYWFKQLADKQNEPRKVLEYAQKENSAGSQEPFISGSNGNISMNHNKFVVSAVDCTGHGVPGTFMSMIGYNLLDEITHSGVHKPGRILRELHKGIRRTLKQHETNNRDGMDLSLCVIDRDEKKVDFAGA
;
A
#
# COMPACT_ATOMS: atom_id res chain seq x y z
N VAL A 1 -9.64 -24.37 77.32
CA VAL A 1 -9.26 -23.04 76.82
C VAL A 1 -8.47 -23.16 75.54
N VAL A 2 -7.48 -24.03 75.40
CA VAL A 2 -6.62 -24.22 74.23
C VAL A 2 -7.41 -24.67 72.99
N MET A 3 -8.26 -25.72 73.12
CA MET A 3 -9.11 -26.21 72.01
C MET A 3 -10.08 -25.16 71.49
N TYR A 4 -10.67 -24.34 72.33
CA TYR A 4 -11.60 -23.27 71.92
C TYR A 4 -10.90 -22.18 71.14
N ARG A 5 -9.69 -21.75 71.50
CA ARG A 5 -8.88 -20.79 70.79
C ARG A 5 -8.46 -21.33 69.43
N SER A 6 -8.03 -22.55 69.31
CA SER A 6 -7.66 -23.23 68.05
C SER A 6 -8.85 -23.31 67.09
N ASN A 7 -10.03 -23.74 67.56
CA ASN A 7 -11.23 -23.78 66.71
C ASN A 7 -11.66 -22.39 66.18
N ARG A 8 -11.54 -21.36 67.01
CA ARG A 8 -11.85 -19.97 66.56
C ARG A 8 -10.86 -19.47 65.52
N ALA A 9 -9.57 -19.74 65.69
CA ALA A 9 -8.54 -19.40 64.70
C ALA A 9 -8.77 -20.13 63.37
N ARG A 10 -9.07 -21.44 63.41
CA ARG A 10 -9.40 -22.26 62.23
C ARG A 10 -10.63 -21.75 61.49
N LYS A 11 -11.69 -21.34 62.22
CA LYS A 11 -12.90 -20.77 61.60
C LYS A 11 -12.62 -19.47 60.91
N LYS A 12 -11.81 -18.59 61.52
CA LYS A 12 -11.38 -17.33 60.87
C LYS A 12 -10.53 -17.58 59.61
N ALA A 13 -9.59 -18.53 59.67
CA ALA A 13 -8.77 -18.88 58.53
C ALA A 13 -9.62 -19.47 57.38
N ASN A 14 -10.58 -20.34 57.67
CA ASN A 14 -11.48 -20.85 56.63
C ASN A 14 -12.37 -19.78 56.03
N GLN A 15 -12.85 -18.80 56.82
CA GLN A 15 -13.60 -17.66 56.26
C GLN A 15 -12.74 -16.82 55.33
N ALA A 16 -11.53 -16.46 55.78
CA ALA A 16 -10.60 -15.68 54.93
C ALA A 16 -10.20 -16.43 53.63
N LEU A 17 -10.06 -17.78 53.71
CA LEU A 17 -9.80 -18.61 52.56
C LEU A 17 -10.99 -18.61 51.59
N ALA A 18 -12.22 -18.73 52.11
CA ALA A 18 -13.43 -18.67 51.27
C ALA A 18 -13.59 -17.34 50.58
N GLU A 19 -13.35 -16.24 51.29
CA GLU A 19 -13.36 -14.88 50.68
C GLU A 19 -12.31 -14.72 49.59
N LYS A 20 -11.08 -15.23 49.81
CA LYS A 20 -10.03 -15.22 48.80
C LYS A 20 -10.36 -16.09 47.58
N ASN A 21 -10.95 -17.26 47.80
CA ASN A 21 -11.39 -18.10 46.69
C ASN A 21 -12.46 -17.41 45.84
N GLN A 22 -13.43 -16.75 46.43
CA GLN A 22 -14.43 -15.96 45.70
C GLN A 22 -13.81 -14.79 44.93
N GLU A 23 -12.82 -14.09 45.53
CA GLU A 23 -12.09 -13.04 44.86
C GLU A 23 -11.33 -13.58 43.63
N ILE A 24 -10.68 -14.75 43.79
CA ILE A 24 -9.96 -15.42 42.69
C ILE A 24 -10.91 -15.84 41.57
N GLU A 25 -12.04 -16.47 41.89
CA GLU A 25 -13.04 -16.85 40.90
C GLU A 25 -13.54 -15.66 40.11
N LYS A 26 -13.92 -14.58 40.80
CA LYS A 26 -14.35 -13.34 40.14
C LYS A 26 -13.28 -12.74 39.23
N LYS A 27 -12.01 -12.73 39.67
CA LYS A 27 -10.90 -12.24 38.83
C LYS A 27 -10.65 -13.17 37.65
N SER A 28 -10.79 -14.48 37.81
CA SER A 28 -10.65 -15.44 36.72
C SER A 28 -11.72 -15.24 35.66
N GLU A 29 -12.98 -15.03 36.04
CA GLU A 29 -14.08 -14.74 35.12
C GLU A 29 -13.81 -13.42 34.35
N GLN A 30 -13.43 -12.36 35.06
CA GLN A 30 -13.09 -11.07 34.43
C GLN A 30 -11.92 -11.18 33.44
N LEU A 31 -10.90 -11.96 33.80
CA LEU A 31 -9.75 -12.20 32.94
C LEU A 31 -10.16 -12.98 31.69
N GLN A 32 -11.01 -13.99 31.82
CA GLN A 32 -11.50 -14.75 30.68
C GLN A 32 -12.35 -13.90 29.72
N GLU A 33 -13.22 -13.05 30.27
CA GLU A 33 -14.01 -12.10 29.46
C GLU A 33 -13.10 -11.12 28.70
N ALA A 34 -12.09 -10.57 29.40
CA ALA A 34 -11.12 -9.67 28.78
C ALA A 34 -10.31 -10.38 27.68
N PHE A 35 -9.89 -11.61 27.92
CA PHE A 35 -9.17 -12.43 26.94
C PHE A 35 -10.01 -12.67 25.68
N ASN A 36 -11.25 -13.10 25.84
CA ASN A 36 -12.17 -13.34 24.72
C ASN A 36 -12.39 -12.06 23.91
N LYS A 37 -12.53 -10.91 24.59
CA LYS A 37 -12.69 -9.62 23.92
C LYS A 37 -11.44 -9.22 23.11
N ILE A 38 -10.25 -9.44 23.65
CA ILE A 38 -8.99 -9.18 22.97
C ILE A 38 -8.85 -10.09 21.75
N GLU A 39 -9.19 -11.37 21.87
CA GLU A 39 -9.17 -12.34 20.77
C GLU A 39 -10.09 -11.89 19.62
N ASP A 40 -11.34 -11.53 19.91
CA ASP A 40 -12.28 -11.01 18.94
C ASP A 40 -11.77 -9.75 18.24
N GLN A 41 -11.17 -8.83 18.99
CA GLN A 41 -10.58 -7.62 18.43
C GLN A 41 -9.40 -7.93 17.52
N ASN A 42 -8.51 -8.85 17.92
CA ASN A 42 -7.37 -9.26 17.12
C ASN A 42 -7.80 -9.91 15.79
N ILE A 43 -8.82 -10.75 15.82
CA ILE A 43 -9.39 -11.35 14.60
C ILE A 43 -9.86 -10.26 13.63
N LYS A 44 -10.64 -9.28 14.11
CA LYS A 44 -11.18 -8.19 13.28
C LYS A 44 -10.07 -7.31 12.71
N ILE A 45 -9.05 -6.97 13.52
CA ILE A 45 -7.90 -6.19 13.07
C ILE A 45 -7.14 -6.95 11.99
N THR A 46 -6.84 -8.23 12.21
CA THR A 46 -6.12 -9.08 11.25
C THR A 46 -6.87 -9.19 9.93
N GLN A 47 -8.19 -9.40 9.96
CA GLN A 47 -9.03 -9.42 8.77
C GLN A 47 -8.97 -8.10 7.98
N SER A 48 -9.01 -6.96 8.68
CA SER A 48 -8.93 -5.64 8.06
C SER A 48 -7.57 -5.40 7.39
N ILE A 49 -6.48 -5.81 8.04
CA ILE A 49 -5.13 -5.69 7.49
C ILE A 49 -4.94 -6.64 6.29
N THR A 50 -5.49 -7.86 6.38
CA THR A 50 -5.45 -8.81 5.25
C THR A 50 -6.17 -8.24 4.03
N TYR A 51 -7.32 -7.61 4.22
CA TYR A 51 -8.03 -6.94 3.13
C TYR A 51 -7.23 -5.77 2.54
N ALA A 52 -6.59 -4.96 3.39
CA ALA A 52 -5.69 -3.90 2.93
C ALA A 52 -4.50 -4.46 2.11
N GLN A 53 -3.97 -5.64 2.48
CA GLN A 53 -2.94 -6.33 1.73
C GLN A 53 -3.42 -6.74 0.32
N GLU A 54 -4.65 -7.22 0.20
CA GLU A 54 -5.22 -7.59 -1.10
C GLU A 54 -5.33 -6.36 -2.02
N ILE A 55 -5.78 -5.22 -1.47
CA ILE A 55 -5.83 -3.96 -2.21
C ILE A 55 -4.43 -3.54 -2.64
N GLN A 56 -3.45 -3.57 -1.74
CA GLN A 56 -2.06 -3.20 -2.05
C GLN A 56 -1.47 -4.11 -3.14
N LYS A 57 -1.69 -5.43 -3.05
CA LYS A 57 -1.24 -6.39 -4.09
C LYS A 57 -1.88 -6.13 -5.45
N ALA A 58 -3.14 -5.68 -5.48
CA ALA A 58 -3.83 -5.37 -6.72
C ALA A 58 -3.28 -4.10 -7.41
N LEU A 59 -2.77 -3.14 -6.63
CA LEU A 59 -2.15 -1.93 -7.15
C LEU A 59 -0.77 -2.19 -7.77
N PHE A 60 0.03 -3.06 -7.15
CA PHE A 60 1.39 -3.28 -7.62
C PHE A 60 1.43 -4.09 -8.91
N PRO A 61 2.31 -3.73 -9.86
CA PRO A 61 2.42 -4.45 -11.10
C PRO A 61 2.90 -5.89 -10.84
N PRO A 62 2.31 -6.91 -11.51
CA PRO A 62 2.75 -8.29 -11.34
C PRO A 62 4.25 -8.44 -11.66
N LYS A 63 5.02 -9.04 -10.73
CA LYS A 63 6.48 -9.24 -10.87
C LYS A 63 6.89 -9.84 -12.24
N LYS A 64 6.07 -10.75 -12.78
CA LYS A 64 6.30 -11.36 -14.09
C LYS A 64 6.31 -10.35 -15.25
N ASN A 65 5.65 -9.20 -15.09
CA ASN A 65 5.58 -8.20 -16.14
C ASN A 65 6.91 -7.47 -16.33
N LEU A 66 7.76 -7.35 -15.28
CA LEU A 66 9.09 -6.76 -15.43
C LEU A 66 9.95 -7.56 -16.42
N ARG A 67 9.85 -8.89 -16.43
CA ARG A 67 10.59 -9.76 -17.36
C ARG A 67 10.26 -9.52 -18.84
N LYS A 68 9.11 -8.93 -19.13
CA LYS A 68 8.79 -8.52 -20.52
C LYS A 68 9.69 -7.39 -20.98
N TYR A 69 10.11 -6.54 -20.06
CA TYR A 69 10.98 -5.39 -20.32
C TYR A 69 12.45 -5.74 -20.08
N ILE A 70 12.74 -6.48 -19.00
CA ILE A 70 14.09 -6.92 -18.62
C ILE A 70 14.06 -8.43 -18.40
N PRO A 71 14.34 -9.27 -19.42
CA PRO A 71 14.20 -10.72 -19.34
C PRO A 71 15.00 -11.37 -18.22
N GLU A 72 16.23 -10.92 -17.98
CA GLU A 72 17.14 -11.45 -16.96
C GLU A 72 17.02 -10.65 -15.64
N SER A 73 15.81 -10.37 -15.21
CA SER A 73 15.52 -9.63 -13.98
C SER A 73 14.73 -10.46 -13.00
N PHE A 74 14.89 -10.11 -11.72
CA PHE A 74 14.01 -10.59 -10.66
C PHE A 74 13.70 -9.47 -9.68
N ILE A 75 12.56 -9.60 -9.00
CA ILE A 75 12.18 -8.70 -7.90
C ILE A 75 12.21 -9.50 -6.61
N PHE A 76 13.14 -9.14 -5.73
CA PHE A 76 13.12 -9.60 -4.34
C PHE A 76 12.32 -8.57 -3.53
N PHE A 77 11.20 -9.01 -2.99
CA PHE A 77 10.31 -8.18 -2.19
C PHE A 77 9.70 -9.03 -1.10
N GLN A 78 10.04 -8.70 0.14
CA GLN A 78 9.60 -9.42 1.33
C GLN A 78 9.20 -8.41 2.40
N PRO A 79 7.91 -8.09 2.53
CA PRO A 79 7.40 -7.24 3.60
C PRO A 79 7.69 -7.82 4.98
N VAL A 80 7.93 -6.96 5.96
CA VAL A 80 8.10 -7.35 7.37
C VAL A 80 6.73 -7.67 7.99
N ASP A 81 5.72 -6.87 7.66
CA ASP A 81 4.34 -7.04 8.12
C ASP A 81 3.45 -7.61 7.00
N LEU A 82 2.16 -7.79 7.29
CA LEU A 82 1.17 -8.21 6.27
C LEU A 82 1.10 -7.23 5.11
N VAL A 83 1.32 -5.94 5.36
CA VAL A 83 1.36 -4.85 4.38
C VAL A 83 2.68 -4.10 4.47
N SER A 84 3.09 -3.42 3.41
CA SER A 84 4.41 -2.79 3.31
C SER A 84 4.36 -1.30 3.01
N GLY A 85 5.30 -0.56 3.62
CA GLY A 85 5.67 0.78 3.18
C GLY A 85 6.50 0.76 1.91
N ASP A 86 7.38 -0.22 1.79
CA ASP A 86 8.23 -0.38 0.63
C ASP A 86 7.43 -0.89 -0.56
N PHE A 87 7.86 -0.50 -1.76
CA PHE A 87 7.31 -1.03 -2.98
C PHE A 87 8.29 -0.95 -4.14
N TYR A 88 8.04 -1.75 -5.17
CA TYR A 88 8.68 -1.64 -6.46
C TYR A 88 7.69 -1.08 -7.47
N TRP A 89 8.19 -0.31 -8.40
CA TRP A 89 7.37 0.28 -9.45
C TRP A 89 8.10 0.22 -10.79
N PHE A 90 7.38 -0.11 -11.85
CA PHE A 90 7.92 -0.06 -13.20
C PHE A 90 6.80 0.22 -14.19
N LYS A 91 7.14 0.92 -15.26
CA LYS A 91 6.23 1.31 -16.33
C LYS A 91 6.95 1.48 -17.65
N GLN A 92 6.30 1.07 -18.72
CA GLN A 92 6.73 1.42 -20.06
C GLN A 92 6.36 2.88 -20.33
N LEU A 93 7.29 3.63 -20.91
CA LEU A 93 7.09 5.03 -21.25
C LEU A 93 6.61 5.12 -22.70
N ALA A 94 5.46 5.77 -22.93
CA ALA A 94 4.95 6.06 -24.25
C ALA A 94 5.52 7.39 -24.74
N ASP A 95 5.99 7.45 -26.01
CA ASP A 95 6.30 8.71 -26.64
C ASP A 95 5.00 9.48 -26.94
N LYS A 96 4.89 10.70 -26.44
CA LYS A 96 3.72 11.57 -26.62
C LYS A 96 3.33 11.85 -28.08
N GLN A 97 4.17 11.50 -29.03
CA GLN A 97 3.89 11.74 -30.45
C GLN A 97 2.87 10.80 -31.08
N ASN A 98 2.55 9.68 -30.39
CA ASN A 98 1.69 8.61 -30.93
C ASN A 98 0.52 8.18 -30.02
N GLU A 99 0.17 8.91 -28.97
CA GLU A 99 -1.10 8.64 -28.32
C GLU A 99 -2.23 9.20 -29.19
N PRO A 100 -3.16 8.34 -29.70
CA PRO A 100 -4.42 8.87 -30.20
C PRO A 100 -5.03 9.63 -29.02
N ARG A 101 -5.30 10.91 -29.19
CA ARG A 101 -6.11 11.69 -28.26
C ARG A 101 -7.45 10.96 -28.08
N LYS A 102 -7.53 10.04 -27.15
CA LYS A 102 -8.81 9.66 -26.55
C LYS A 102 -9.25 10.89 -25.76
N VAL A 103 -9.83 11.81 -26.49
CA VAL A 103 -10.63 12.86 -25.90
C VAL A 103 -11.61 12.17 -24.98
N LEU A 104 -11.57 12.54 -23.69
CA LEU A 104 -12.61 12.21 -22.71
C LEU A 104 -13.91 12.88 -23.17
N GLU A 105 -14.59 12.29 -24.15
CA GLU A 105 -15.98 12.58 -24.54
C GLU A 105 -16.95 11.76 -23.69
N TYR A 106 -16.69 11.65 -22.39
CA TYR A 106 -17.64 11.00 -21.46
C TYR A 106 -18.44 12.01 -20.63
N ALA A 107 -18.65 13.22 -21.10
CA ALA A 107 -19.44 14.17 -20.35
C ALA A 107 -20.40 15.05 -21.17
N GLN A 108 -20.92 14.60 -22.31
CA GLN A 108 -22.08 15.28 -22.95
C GLN A 108 -22.78 14.37 -23.95
N LYS A 109 -23.47 13.32 -23.48
CA LYS A 109 -24.62 12.75 -24.21
C LYS A 109 -25.51 11.93 -23.28
N GLU A 110 -26.15 12.56 -22.34
CA GLU A 110 -27.50 12.19 -21.99
C GLU A 110 -28.43 12.97 -22.91
N ASN A 111 -29.11 12.26 -23.77
CA ASN A 111 -30.32 12.50 -24.52
C ASN A 111 -30.15 12.29 -26.03
N SER A 112 -30.32 11.03 -26.45
CA SER A 112 -31.27 10.67 -27.51
C SER A 112 -31.09 9.20 -27.87
N ALA A 113 -32.20 8.48 -27.85
CA ALA A 113 -32.33 7.09 -28.22
C ALA A 113 -31.95 6.86 -29.68
N GLY A 114 -31.22 5.78 -29.96
CA GLY A 114 -30.95 5.33 -31.33
C GLY A 114 -29.81 4.32 -31.40
N SER A 115 -30.15 3.06 -31.44
CA SER A 115 -29.29 1.90 -31.71
C SER A 115 -28.51 2.08 -33.01
N GLN A 116 -27.16 2.18 -32.94
CA GLN A 116 -26.24 1.79 -34.02
C GLN A 116 -24.92 1.34 -33.43
N GLU A 117 -24.48 0.13 -33.81
CA GLU A 117 -23.20 -0.43 -33.45
C GLU A 117 -22.03 0.45 -33.98
N PRO A 118 -20.93 0.61 -33.24
CA PRO A 118 -19.79 1.37 -33.73
C PRO A 118 -19.06 0.57 -34.82
N PHE A 119 -19.12 1.06 -36.04
CA PHE A 119 -18.35 0.65 -37.18
C PHE A 119 -16.86 0.96 -36.91
N ILE A 120 -16.06 -0.07 -36.63
CA ILE A 120 -14.60 0.04 -36.51
C ILE A 120 -14.02 0.10 -37.91
N SER A 121 -13.84 1.29 -38.45
CA SER A 121 -13.04 1.50 -39.65
C SER A 121 -11.57 1.33 -39.30
N GLY A 122 -10.97 0.21 -39.71
CA GLY A 122 -9.55 -0.04 -39.58
C GLY A 122 -8.74 0.89 -40.50
N SER A 123 -8.06 1.85 -39.95
CA SER A 123 -6.89 2.44 -40.62
C SER A 123 -5.65 1.68 -40.14
N ASN A 124 -5.07 0.86 -41.01
CA ASN A 124 -3.73 0.28 -40.90
C ASN A 124 -2.66 1.40 -40.90
N GLY A 125 -2.60 2.15 -39.82
CA GLY A 125 -1.41 2.92 -39.50
C GLY A 125 -0.49 2.01 -38.69
N ASN A 126 0.67 1.63 -39.21
CA ASN A 126 1.76 1.07 -38.42
C ASN A 126 2.11 2.06 -37.30
N ILE A 127 1.48 1.89 -36.17
CA ILE A 127 1.87 2.57 -34.94
C ILE A 127 3.17 1.88 -34.50
N SER A 128 4.29 2.43 -34.91
CA SER A 128 5.59 2.08 -34.34
C SER A 128 5.53 2.56 -32.88
N MET A 129 5.00 1.70 -32.03
CA MET A 129 5.14 1.92 -30.60
C MET A 129 6.63 1.74 -30.29
N ASN A 130 7.30 2.81 -29.96
CA ASN A 130 8.68 2.80 -29.50
C ASN A 130 8.69 2.14 -28.09
N HIS A 131 8.66 0.77 -28.09
CA HIS A 131 8.46 -0.04 -26.88
C HIS A 131 9.72 -0.24 -26.06
N ASN A 132 10.79 0.49 -26.33
CA ASN A 132 12.12 0.22 -25.80
C ASN A 132 12.52 1.10 -24.61
N LYS A 133 11.65 2.02 -24.19
CA LYS A 133 11.92 2.92 -23.05
C LYS A 133 11.00 2.61 -21.88
N PHE A 134 11.59 2.37 -20.73
CA PHE A 134 10.85 2.06 -19.51
C PHE A 134 11.53 2.63 -18.29
N VAL A 135 10.77 2.76 -17.22
CA VAL A 135 11.23 3.22 -15.92
C VAL A 135 11.04 2.13 -14.89
N VAL A 136 12.01 2.00 -14.00
CA VAL A 136 11.97 1.10 -12.83
C VAL A 136 12.36 1.87 -11.59
N SER A 137 11.74 1.56 -10.46
CA SER A 137 12.05 2.17 -9.18
C SER A 137 11.91 1.16 -8.04
N ALA A 138 12.78 1.28 -7.05
CA ALA A 138 12.63 0.70 -5.72
C ALA A 138 12.42 1.85 -4.75
N VAL A 139 11.42 1.74 -3.89
CA VAL A 139 10.94 2.80 -3.02
C VAL A 139 10.80 2.27 -1.60
N ASP A 140 11.34 3.03 -0.65
CA ASP A 140 11.24 2.82 0.80
C ASP A 140 10.48 4.01 1.40
N CYS A 141 9.30 3.76 1.98
CA CYS A 141 8.46 4.81 2.54
C CYS A 141 8.64 4.92 4.05
N THR A 142 8.48 6.14 4.58
CA THR A 142 8.41 6.35 6.03
C THR A 142 7.32 5.50 6.65
N GLY A 143 7.70 4.70 7.66
CA GLY A 143 6.81 3.86 8.44
C GLY A 143 6.55 2.48 7.82
N HIS A 144 6.05 1.57 8.65
CA HIS A 144 5.72 0.20 8.26
C HIS A 144 4.26 -0.12 8.62
N GLY A 145 3.79 -1.31 8.25
CA GLY A 145 2.40 -1.70 8.49
C GLY A 145 1.40 -0.77 7.79
N VAL A 146 0.29 -0.46 8.44
CA VAL A 146 -0.81 0.33 7.86
C VAL A 146 -0.40 1.74 7.43
N PRO A 147 0.31 2.55 8.25
CA PRO A 147 0.77 3.87 7.82
C PRO A 147 1.66 3.83 6.58
N GLY A 148 2.66 2.93 6.55
CA GLY A 148 3.53 2.74 5.40
C GLY A 148 2.75 2.33 4.14
N THR A 149 1.69 1.51 4.29
CA THR A 149 0.82 1.13 3.18
C THR A 149 0.16 2.33 2.51
N PHE A 150 -0.35 3.29 3.29
CA PHE A 150 -0.91 4.51 2.72
C PHE A 150 0.16 5.31 1.97
N MET A 151 1.37 5.39 2.51
CA MET A 151 2.48 6.06 1.84
C MET A 151 2.86 5.39 0.52
N SER A 152 2.95 4.07 0.49
CA SER A 152 3.25 3.33 -0.74
C SER A 152 2.16 3.50 -1.80
N MET A 153 0.88 3.52 -1.42
CA MET A 153 -0.23 3.78 -2.34
C MET A 153 -0.19 5.21 -2.91
N ILE A 154 0.09 6.20 -2.08
CA ILE A 154 0.26 7.59 -2.53
C ILE A 154 1.42 7.70 -3.52
N GLY A 155 2.59 7.14 -3.17
CA GLY A 155 3.78 7.16 -4.01
C GLY A 155 3.56 6.46 -5.35
N TYR A 156 2.95 5.28 -5.32
CA TYR A 156 2.59 4.53 -6.52
C TYR A 156 1.72 5.35 -7.48
N ASN A 157 0.62 5.90 -6.97
CA ASN A 157 -0.32 6.69 -7.79
C ASN A 157 0.34 7.95 -8.35
N LEU A 158 1.13 8.67 -7.55
CA LEU A 158 1.85 9.85 -8.00
C LEU A 158 2.89 9.53 -9.09
N LEU A 159 3.65 8.44 -8.94
CA LEU A 159 4.59 7.99 -9.98
C LEU A 159 3.86 7.67 -11.28
N ASP A 160 2.70 7.02 -11.19
CA ASP A 160 1.88 6.69 -12.35
C ASP A 160 1.33 7.95 -13.05
N GLU A 161 0.78 8.89 -12.30
CA GLU A 161 0.27 10.18 -12.80
C GLU A 161 1.38 11.02 -13.47
N ILE A 162 2.54 11.17 -12.80
CA ILE A 162 3.67 11.96 -13.27
C ILE A 162 4.19 11.42 -14.61
N THR A 163 4.36 10.10 -14.71
CA THR A 163 4.85 9.48 -15.94
C THR A 163 3.81 9.49 -17.06
N HIS A 164 2.53 9.32 -16.72
CA HIS A 164 1.44 9.45 -17.66
C HIS A 164 1.35 10.87 -18.22
N SER A 165 1.65 11.90 -17.43
CA SER A 165 1.71 13.30 -17.90
C SER A 165 2.90 13.59 -18.85
N GLY A 166 3.76 12.57 -19.11
CA GLY A 166 4.91 12.64 -20.03
C GLY A 166 6.17 13.22 -19.41
N VAL A 167 6.29 13.18 -18.08
CA VAL A 167 7.54 13.48 -17.39
C VAL A 167 8.39 12.22 -17.34
N HIS A 168 9.46 12.16 -18.15
CA HIS A 168 10.28 10.96 -18.31
C HIS A 168 11.72 11.13 -17.81
N LYS A 169 12.17 12.33 -17.47
CA LYS A 169 13.52 12.58 -16.92
C LYS A 169 13.54 12.23 -15.42
N PRO A 170 14.42 11.32 -14.93
CA PRO A 170 14.44 10.85 -13.55
C PRO A 170 14.38 11.98 -12.51
N GLY A 171 15.29 12.95 -12.59
CA GLY A 171 15.33 14.06 -11.63
C GLY A 171 14.08 14.97 -11.68
N ARG A 172 13.34 15.03 -12.82
CA ARG A 172 12.04 15.72 -12.88
C ARG A 172 10.95 14.89 -12.22
N ILE A 173 10.96 13.56 -12.43
CA ILE A 173 10.01 12.66 -11.76
C ILE A 173 10.13 12.82 -10.25
N LEU A 174 11.35 12.77 -9.70
CA LEU A 174 11.58 12.94 -8.26
C LEU A 174 11.09 14.29 -7.75
N ARG A 175 11.33 15.36 -8.50
CA ARG A 175 10.89 16.72 -8.12
C ARG A 175 9.36 16.83 -8.07
N GLU A 176 8.68 16.29 -9.08
CA GLU A 176 7.21 16.32 -9.11
C GLU A 176 6.61 15.37 -8.06
N LEU A 177 7.25 14.22 -7.79
CA LEU A 177 6.87 13.31 -6.71
C LEU A 177 6.98 14.01 -5.35
N HIS A 178 8.10 14.68 -5.07
CA HIS A 178 8.28 15.46 -3.84
C HIS A 178 7.17 16.50 -3.65
N LYS A 179 6.85 17.26 -4.69
CA LYS A 179 5.76 18.24 -4.64
C LYS A 179 4.41 17.57 -4.41
N GLY A 180 4.17 16.44 -5.09
CA GLY A 180 2.94 15.67 -4.97
C GLY A 180 2.71 15.16 -3.55
N ILE A 181 3.73 14.56 -2.94
CA ILE A 181 3.69 14.07 -1.54
C ILE A 181 3.37 15.22 -0.58
N ARG A 182 4.11 16.32 -0.65
CA ARG A 182 3.90 17.47 0.22
C ARG A 182 2.50 18.05 0.11
N ARG A 183 1.94 18.10 -1.10
CA ARG A 183 0.58 18.55 -1.35
C ARG A 183 -0.45 17.58 -0.81
N THR A 184 -0.30 16.28 -1.08
CA THR A 184 -1.24 15.25 -0.65
C THR A 184 -1.30 15.14 0.86
N LEU A 185 -0.16 15.21 1.54
CA LEU A 185 -0.07 15.15 3.01
C LEU A 185 -0.27 16.50 3.69
N LYS A 186 -0.51 17.58 2.92
CA LYS A 186 -0.68 18.95 3.44
C LYS A 186 0.45 19.38 4.38
N GLN A 187 1.70 19.01 4.03
CA GLN A 187 2.87 19.24 4.89
C GLN A 187 3.16 20.72 5.19
N HIS A 188 2.55 21.65 4.46
CA HIS A 188 2.61 23.09 4.76
C HIS A 188 1.65 23.52 5.87
N GLU A 189 0.62 22.69 6.14
CA GLU A 189 -0.44 23.00 7.11
C GLU A 189 -0.35 22.10 8.35
N THR A 190 0.43 21.00 8.26
CA THR A 190 0.54 19.97 9.29
C THR A 190 1.99 19.77 9.72
N ASN A 191 2.20 19.11 10.85
CA ASN A 191 3.53 18.67 11.30
C ASN A 191 3.97 17.33 10.66
N ASN A 192 3.22 16.81 9.67
CA ASN A 192 3.57 15.59 8.98
C ASN A 192 4.86 15.79 8.19
N ARG A 193 5.80 14.84 8.31
CA ARG A 193 7.09 14.82 7.60
C ARG A 193 7.34 13.50 6.89
N ASP A 194 6.29 12.70 6.71
CA ASP A 194 6.42 11.44 6.00
C ASP A 194 6.87 11.66 4.56
N GLY A 195 7.72 10.77 4.10
CA GLY A 195 8.32 10.83 2.78
C GLY A 195 8.65 9.44 2.27
N MET A 196 9.52 9.39 1.30
CA MET A 196 10.07 8.15 0.78
C MET A 196 11.44 8.37 0.19
N ASP A 197 12.30 7.38 0.37
CA ASP A 197 13.59 7.27 -0.29
C ASP A 197 13.42 6.37 -1.51
N LEU A 198 13.96 6.77 -2.64
CA LEU A 198 13.82 5.96 -3.83
C LEU A 198 15.00 6.07 -4.78
N SER A 199 15.22 4.97 -5.48
CA SER A 199 16.12 4.88 -6.62
C SER A 199 15.31 4.66 -7.88
N LEU A 200 15.51 5.51 -8.91
CA LEU A 200 14.76 5.48 -10.14
C LEU A 200 15.70 5.46 -11.36
N CYS A 201 15.48 4.50 -12.24
CA CYS A 201 16.19 4.35 -13.50
C CYS A 201 15.22 4.47 -14.66
N VAL A 202 15.54 5.31 -15.65
CA VAL A 202 14.92 5.30 -16.98
C VAL A 202 15.88 4.60 -17.92
N ILE A 203 15.44 3.52 -18.51
CA ILE A 203 16.23 2.68 -19.41
C ILE A 203 15.70 2.85 -20.82
N ASP A 204 16.59 3.29 -21.71
CA ASP A 204 16.34 3.42 -23.15
C ASP A 204 17.19 2.36 -23.87
N ARG A 205 16.53 1.35 -24.43
CA ARG A 205 17.22 0.25 -25.10
C ARG A 205 17.72 0.63 -26.49
N ASP A 206 17.04 1.54 -27.16
CA ASP A 206 17.42 1.96 -28.51
C ASP A 206 18.69 2.80 -28.44
N GLU A 207 18.74 3.73 -27.50
CA GLU A 207 19.94 4.54 -27.23
C GLU A 207 20.99 3.81 -26.37
N LYS A 208 20.68 2.61 -25.85
CA LYS A 208 21.54 1.86 -24.88
C LYS A 208 21.95 2.73 -23.72
N LYS A 209 21.04 3.48 -23.19
CA LYS A 209 21.27 4.49 -22.16
C LYS A 209 20.44 4.22 -20.91
N VAL A 210 21.02 4.50 -19.75
CA VAL A 210 20.34 4.50 -18.46
C VAL A 210 20.54 5.87 -17.82
N ASP A 211 19.43 6.54 -17.54
CA ASP A 211 19.40 7.76 -16.75
C ASP A 211 18.96 7.40 -15.33
N PHE A 212 19.70 7.82 -14.32
CA PHE A 212 19.45 7.51 -12.90
C PHE A 212 19.20 8.78 -12.10
N ALA A 213 18.34 8.67 -11.09
CA ALA A 213 18.23 9.62 -10.00
C ALA A 213 17.81 8.89 -8.70
N GLY A 214 18.29 9.40 -7.57
CA GLY A 214 17.92 8.94 -6.23
C GLY A 214 17.61 10.10 -5.30
N ALA A 215 16.76 9.89 -4.33
CA ALA A 215 16.41 10.84 -3.27
C ALA A 215 16.04 10.06 -2.00
#